data_858214562e5473790e2a028cfe053444
#
_entry.id   858214562e5473790e2a028cfe053444
#
_cell.length_a   1.000
_cell.length_b   1.000
_cell.length_c   1.000
_cell.angle_alpha   90.00
_cell.angle_beta   90.00
_cell.angle_gamma   90.00
#
_symmetry.space_group_name_H-M   'P 1'
#
loop_
_entity.id
_entity.type
_entity.pdbx_description
1 polymer ?
#
loop_
_entity_poly.entity_id
_entity_poly.type
_entity_poly.pdbx_seq_one_letter_code
_entity_poly.pdbx_strand_id
1 'polypeptide(L)'
;MENTQSEISKPVLRGKSIDSDDYTLADFAECEGNDLFVKADLCYEYVKDWKLKGTYQFQRPLLSACENRVMMYDDALGCEREMIMMASNNYLGLSTHPKTVEAAQNALKKYGTGVSSAPMLSGTLDLTRKLERKIAEMKGCEDAIVFSTGYSANVGAISGLIRTGDVVLIDRLDHASIIDGCRLAGGNFRTFKHNDMKSLEMQLKKCESAFKGKLIVVDGVFSMDGNLTNLPEIVKLAGRYGARVMVDEAHGTGVLGEHGGGTTDHFDLQGKVDLVMGTFSKALASTGGFVASTKEVVNYLRYYARSYSFSAAPTPAIIASVLAGLDVIKEEPELRRKLWDNVHYMHDNLKALGFDVYPSQPESAIMIITIGDEVKLRKMSKEVHEAGIYVNPVPFPAVPKNMSRFRFSLMSTHTREDIDETLDVFKMVGKKYGVI
;
A
#
# COMPACT_ATOMS: atom_id res chain seq x y z
N MET A 1 9.64 14.14 -29.54
CA MET A 1 10.87 13.54 -28.99
C MET A 1 10.63 12.07 -28.96
N GLU A 2 11.36 11.40 -29.79
CA GLU A 2 11.20 10.00 -30.18
C GLU A 2 11.32 9.06 -28.98
N ASN A 3 10.31 8.17 -28.87
CA ASN A 3 10.34 7.01 -28.01
C ASN A 3 11.40 6.04 -28.56
N THR A 4 12.61 6.08 -28.05
CA THR A 4 13.53 4.94 -28.13
C THR A 4 13.09 3.91 -27.07
N GLN A 5 11.98 3.22 -27.32
CA GLN A 5 11.78 1.89 -26.80
C GLN A 5 12.83 1.01 -27.52
N SER A 6 13.86 0.59 -26.78
CA SER A 6 14.65 -0.55 -27.20
C SER A 6 13.67 -1.70 -27.44
N GLU A 7 13.58 -2.18 -28.68
CA GLU A 7 12.88 -3.41 -29.03
C GLU A 7 13.52 -4.56 -28.24
N ILE A 8 12.99 -4.79 -27.04
CA ILE A 8 13.17 -6.07 -26.36
C ILE A 8 12.32 -7.02 -27.19
N SER A 9 12.97 -7.96 -27.87
CA SER A 9 12.30 -9.00 -28.65
C SER A 9 11.28 -9.68 -27.73
N LYS A 10 10.00 -9.53 -28.04
CA LYS A 10 8.90 -10.20 -27.33
C LYS A 10 9.25 -11.69 -27.28
N PRO A 11 9.04 -12.40 -26.16
CA PRO A 11 9.38 -13.80 -26.05
C PRO A 11 8.65 -14.61 -27.12
N VAL A 12 9.40 -15.11 -28.10
CA VAL A 12 8.88 -16.03 -29.12
C VAL A 12 9.12 -17.44 -28.60
N LEU A 13 8.07 -18.07 -28.10
CA LEU A 13 8.15 -19.46 -27.68
C LEU A 13 7.80 -20.43 -28.80
N ARG A 14 8.84 -21.05 -29.30
CA ARG A 14 8.76 -22.42 -29.85
C ARG A 14 9.97 -23.19 -29.34
N GLY A 15 9.79 -24.00 -28.28
CA GLY A 15 10.72 -25.04 -27.87
C GLY A 15 12.01 -24.60 -27.14
N LYS A 16 12.10 -23.38 -26.59
CA LYS A 16 13.21 -22.94 -25.74
C LYS A 16 12.74 -22.81 -24.29
N SER A 17 13.56 -23.28 -23.34
CA SER A 17 13.39 -22.98 -21.92
C SER A 17 13.54 -21.46 -21.71
N ILE A 18 12.66 -20.86 -20.90
CA ILE A 18 12.79 -19.47 -20.49
C ILE A 18 13.86 -19.39 -19.39
N ASP A 19 14.87 -18.52 -19.58
CA ASP A 19 15.78 -18.13 -18.51
C ASP A 19 15.20 -16.90 -17.81
N SER A 20 14.84 -17.01 -16.53
CA SER A 20 14.21 -15.92 -15.78
C SER A 20 15.13 -14.72 -15.55
N ASP A 21 16.44 -14.84 -15.76
CA ASP A 21 17.37 -13.71 -15.65
C ASP A 21 17.33 -12.78 -16.88
N ASP A 22 16.81 -13.29 -18.01
CA ASP A 22 16.70 -12.52 -19.27
C ASP A 22 15.38 -11.73 -19.38
N TYR A 23 14.40 -12.01 -18.53
CA TYR A 23 13.03 -11.45 -18.61
C TYR A 23 12.57 -10.86 -17.30
N THR A 24 11.51 -10.04 -17.40
CA THR A 24 10.77 -9.46 -16.27
C THR A 24 9.29 -9.81 -16.37
N LEU A 25 8.51 -9.64 -15.32
CA LEU A 25 7.06 -9.88 -15.35
C LEU A 25 6.31 -9.03 -16.38
N ALA A 26 6.84 -7.86 -16.75
CA ALA A 26 6.21 -7.00 -17.75
C ALA A 26 6.27 -7.59 -19.17
N ASP A 27 7.26 -8.45 -19.46
CA ASP A 27 7.44 -9.03 -20.79
C ASP A 27 6.33 -10.03 -21.15
N PHE A 28 5.59 -10.52 -20.16
CA PHE A 28 4.48 -11.47 -20.30
C PHE A 28 3.10 -10.82 -20.32
N ALA A 29 3.00 -9.51 -20.15
CA ALA A 29 1.72 -8.81 -20.17
C ALA A 29 1.08 -8.82 -21.57
N GLU A 30 1.91 -8.68 -22.61
CA GLU A 30 1.52 -8.67 -24.03
C GLU A 30 2.41 -9.64 -24.80
N CYS A 31 1.86 -10.76 -25.27
CA CYS A 31 2.54 -11.76 -26.09
C CYS A 31 1.94 -11.83 -27.48
N GLU A 32 2.75 -12.21 -28.49
CA GLU A 32 2.27 -12.48 -29.84
C GLU A 32 1.52 -13.81 -29.87
N GLY A 33 0.41 -13.85 -30.59
CA GLY A 33 -0.42 -15.04 -30.80
C GLY A 33 -1.92 -14.75 -30.73
N ASN A 34 -2.71 -15.66 -31.26
CA ASN A 34 -4.17 -15.54 -31.31
C ASN A 34 -4.86 -16.24 -30.13
N ASP A 35 -4.09 -16.98 -29.31
CA ASP A 35 -4.62 -17.65 -28.13
C ASP A 35 -4.42 -16.77 -26.88
N LEU A 36 -5.51 -16.51 -26.19
CA LEU A 36 -5.54 -15.71 -24.96
C LEU A 36 -4.61 -16.25 -23.85
N PHE A 37 -4.37 -17.56 -23.81
CA PHE A 37 -3.62 -18.21 -22.73
C PHE A 37 -2.11 -18.31 -22.99
N VAL A 38 -1.62 -18.03 -24.19
CA VAL A 38 -0.16 -18.08 -24.50
C VAL A 38 0.67 -17.31 -23.47
N LYS A 39 0.23 -16.09 -23.11
CA LYS A 39 0.90 -15.29 -22.07
C LYS A 39 0.93 -15.95 -20.68
N ALA A 40 -0.11 -16.73 -20.36
CA ALA A 40 -0.17 -17.46 -19.08
C ALA A 40 0.83 -18.62 -19.06
N ASP A 41 0.94 -19.38 -20.16
CA ASP A 41 1.89 -20.48 -20.28
C ASP A 41 3.34 -19.97 -20.19
N LEU A 42 3.61 -18.85 -20.87
CA LEU A 42 4.91 -18.19 -20.84
C LEU A 42 5.29 -17.71 -19.44
N CYS A 43 4.38 -17.02 -18.79
CA CYS A 43 4.57 -16.55 -17.41
C CYS A 43 4.77 -17.73 -16.43
N TYR A 44 4.06 -18.85 -16.65
CA TYR A 44 4.24 -20.05 -15.83
C TYR A 44 5.64 -20.63 -15.95
N GLU A 45 6.19 -20.80 -17.16
CA GLU A 45 7.55 -21.31 -17.35
C GLU A 45 8.60 -20.33 -16.81
N TYR A 46 8.39 -19.02 -16.94
CA TYR A 46 9.23 -17.99 -16.32
C TYR A 46 9.28 -18.11 -14.79
N VAL A 47 8.11 -18.18 -14.14
CA VAL A 47 8.04 -18.31 -12.67
C VAL A 47 8.60 -19.66 -12.20
N LYS A 48 8.42 -20.72 -12.97
CA LYS A 48 8.98 -22.03 -12.68
C LYS A 48 10.50 -22.03 -12.71
N ASP A 49 11.13 -21.43 -13.72
CA ASP A 49 12.59 -21.26 -13.76
C ASP A 49 13.09 -20.41 -12.59
N TRP A 50 12.39 -19.30 -12.29
CA TRP A 50 12.72 -18.44 -11.16
C TRP A 50 12.68 -19.20 -9.82
N LYS A 51 11.69 -20.07 -9.62
CA LYS A 51 11.62 -20.97 -8.45
C LYS A 51 12.75 -21.99 -8.42
N LEU A 52 13.08 -22.61 -9.57
CA LEU A 52 14.19 -23.58 -9.68
C LEU A 52 15.55 -22.97 -9.31
N LYS A 53 15.76 -21.69 -9.61
CA LYS A 53 16.96 -20.94 -9.20
C LYS A 53 16.97 -20.60 -7.71
N GLY A 54 15.86 -20.82 -6.99
CA GLY A 54 15.71 -20.51 -5.57
C GLY A 54 15.72 -19.00 -5.27
N THR A 55 15.46 -18.15 -6.28
CA THR A 55 15.44 -16.67 -6.14
C THR A 55 14.04 -16.09 -6.09
N TYR A 56 12.99 -16.94 -6.17
CA TYR A 56 11.58 -16.54 -6.02
C TYR A 56 11.24 -16.35 -4.54
N GLN A 57 10.97 -15.12 -4.14
CA GLN A 57 10.74 -14.74 -2.75
C GLN A 57 9.32 -14.23 -2.47
N PHE A 58 8.35 -14.60 -3.33
CA PHE A 58 6.95 -14.17 -3.21
C PHE A 58 6.04 -15.32 -2.78
N GLN A 59 4.85 -14.97 -2.27
CA GLN A 59 3.76 -15.92 -1.96
C GLN A 59 4.17 -17.05 -1.00
N ARG A 60 5.10 -16.83 -0.09
CA ARG A 60 5.50 -17.81 0.90
C ARG A 60 4.45 -17.93 2.00
N PRO A 61 3.97 -19.15 2.31
CA PRO A 61 2.95 -19.32 3.33
C PRO A 61 3.51 -19.09 4.73
N LEU A 62 2.81 -18.24 5.50
CA LEU A 62 3.06 -18.09 6.93
C LEU A 62 2.35 -19.19 7.69
N LEU A 63 3.02 -19.77 8.68
CA LEU A 63 2.51 -20.84 9.54
C LEU A 63 2.15 -20.36 10.94
N SER A 64 2.42 -19.08 11.22
CA SER A 64 2.09 -18.42 12.49
C SER A 64 1.34 -17.12 12.26
N ALA A 65 0.92 -16.48 13.35
CA ALA A 65 0.47 -15.10 13.32
C ALA A 65 1.55 -14.15 12.78
N CYS A 66 1.13 -13.03 12.21
CA CYS A 66 2.04 -12.03 11.66
C CYS A 66 2.56 -11.09 12.75
N GLU A 67 3.67 -11.46 13.36
CA GLU A 67 4.40 -10.70 14.38
C GLU A 67 5.79 -10.27 13.88
N ASN A 68 6.65 -9.73 14.75
CA ASN A 68 8.04 -9.39 14.43
C ASN A 68 8.86 -10.62 14.00
N ARG A 69 8.55 -11.81 14.52
CA ARG A 69 9.07 -13.10 14.05
C ARG A 69 7.90 -13.97 13.62
N VAL A 70 8.08 -14.72 12.53
CA VAL A 70 7.06 -15.59 11.95
C VAL A 70 7.64 -16.95 11.62
N MET A 71 6.83 -18.00 11.84
CA MET A 71 7.11 -19.30 11.26
C MET A 71 6.62 -19.35 9.82
N MET A 72 7.44 -19.85 8.91
CA MET A 72 7.03 -20.03 7.53
C MET A 72 7.63 -21.30 6.94
N TYR A 73 7.00 -21.82 5.90
CA TYR A 73 7.55 -22.90 5.11
C TYR A 73 8.47 -22.34 4.03
N ASP A 74 9.71 -22.81 4.02
CA ASP A 74 10.69 -22.44 3.00
C ASP A 74 10.75 -23.53 1.94
N ASP A 75 10.11 -23.30 0.79
CA ASP A 75 10.06 -24.27 -0.33
C ASP A 75 11.46 -24.59 -0.89
N ALA A 76 12.41 -23.66 -0.80
CA ALA A 76 13.77 -23.88 -1.29
C ALA A 76 14.59 -24.81 -0.40
N LEU A 77 14.35 -24.74 0.92
CA LEU A 77 15.01 -25.57 1.93
C LEU A 77 14.18 -26.81 2.30
N GLY A 78 12.89 -26.84 1.96
CA GLY A 78 11.96 -27.93 2.27
C GLY A 78 11.67 -28.09 3.77
N CYS A 79 11.75 -27.01 4.56
CA CYS A 79 11.54 -27.03 6.01
C CYS A 79 10.80 -25.81 6.53
N GLU A 80 10.23 -25.96 7.72
CA GLU A 80 9.71 -24.84 8.50
C GLU A 80 10.84 -24.09 9.19
N ARG A 81 10.77 -22.76 9.22
CA ARG A 81 11.76 -21.93 9.90
C ARG A 81 11.19 -20.62 10.43
N GLU A 82 11.81 -20.11 11.48
CA GLU A 82 11.53 -18.79 11.99
C GLU A 82 12.26 -17.72 11.17
N MET A 83 11.58 -16.60 10.92
CA MET A 83 12.12 -15.46 10.17
C MET A 83 11.76 -14.14 10.86
N ILE A 84 12.66 -13.16 10.84
CA ILE A 84 12.37 -11.79 11.23
C ILE A 84 11.58 -11.12 10.11
N MET A 85 10.40 -10.58 10.43
CA MET A 85 9.41 -10.08 9.47
C MET A 85 9.59 -8.57 9.21
N MET A 86 10.47 -8.20 8.29
CA MET A 86 10.71 -6.80 7.88
C MET A 86 9.83 -6.36 6.68
N ALA A 87 8.84 -7.15 6.31
CA ALA A 87 8.01 -6.94 5.10
C ALA A 87 6.55 -6.59 5.40
N SER A 88 6.05 -6.89 6.61
CA SER A 88 4.64 -6.70 6.95
C SER A 88 4.31 -5.23 7.22
N ASN A 89 3.14 -4.79 6.73
CA ASN A 89 2.59 -3.48 7.07
C ASN A 89 1.78 -3.47 8.37
N ASN A 90 1.96 -4.45 9.26
CA ASN A 90 1.34 -4.52 10.58
C ASN A 90 2.03 -3.54 11.57
N TYR A 91 2.11 -2.27 11.18
CA TYR A 91 2.94 -1.23 11.81
C TYR A 91 2.85 -1.15 13.33
N LEU A 92 1.65 -1.32 13.89
CA LEU A 92 1.40 -1.21 15.32
C LEU A 92 1.26 -2.57 16.03
N GLY A 93 1.44 -3.68 15.30
CA GLY A 93 1.31 -5.03 15.87
C GLY A 93 -0.13 -5.44 16.21
N LEU A 94 -1.13 -4.79 15.61
CA LEU A 94 -2.53 -4.99 16.00
C LEU A 94 -3.13 -6.33 15.54
N SER A 95 -2.44 -7.09 14.68
CA SER A 95 -2.93 -8.40 14.21
C SER A 95 -3.09 -9.44 15.33
N THR A 96 -2.28 -9.32 16.38
CA THR A 96 -2.25 -10.22 17.54
C THR A 96 -2.57 -9.50 18.86
N HIS A 97 -2.91 -8.22 18.79
CA HIS A 97 -3.22 -7.44 19.98
C HIS A 97 -4.44 -8.00 20.71
N PRO A 98 -4.37 -8.24 22.05
CA PRO A 98 -5.45 -8.92 22.79
C PRO A 98 -6.83 -8.28 22.60
N LYS A 99 -6.92 -6.94 22.63
CA LYS A 99 -8.20 -6.22 22.46
C LYS A 99 -8.82 -6.46 21.07
N THR A 100 -8.00 -6.50 19.99
CA THR A 100 -8.51 -6.72 18.62
C THR A 100 -8.97 -8.15 18.40
N VAL A 101 -8.22 -9.12 18.94
CA VAL A 101 -8.53 -10.55 18.85
C VAL A 101 -9.81 -10.85 19.65
N GLU A 102 -9.91 -10.36 20.87
CA GLU A 102 -11.10 -10.55 21.73
C GLU A 102 -12.37 -9.93 21.09
N ALA A 103 -12.26 -8.73 20.55
CA ALA A 103 -13.37 -8.07 19.87
C ALA A 103 -13.86 -8.88 18.66
N ALA A 104 -12.94 -9.42 17.84
CA ALA A 104 -13.26 -10.28 16.71
C ALA A 104 -14.00 -11.57 17.17
N GLN A 105 -13.47 -12.24 18.20
CA GLN A 105 -14.08 -13.45 18.76
C GLN A 105 -15.50 -13.21 19.29
N ASN A 106 -15.70 -12.09 20.00
CA ASN A 106 -17.01 -11.72 20.55
C ASN A 106 -18.01 -11.38 19.43
N ALA A 107 -17.55 -10.72 18.36
CA ALA A 107 -18.39 -10.45 17.20
C ALA A 107 -18.80 -11.72 16.46
N LEU A 108 -17.90 -12.69 16.30
CA LEU A 108 -18.20 -14.01 15.72
C LEU A 108 -19.29 -14.74 16.53
N LYS A 109 -19.22 -14.71 17.86
CA LYS A 109 -20.22 -15.33 18.73
C LYS A 109 -21.58 -14.67 18.59
N LYS A 110 -21.64 -13.34 18.45
CA LYS A 110 -22.91 -12.58 18.43
C LYS A 110 -23.57 -12.55 17.05
N TYR A 111 -22.78 -12.34 15.99
CA TYR A 111 -23.28 -12.04 14.64
C TYR A 111 -23.01 -13.15 13.62
N GLY A 112 -22.26 -14.20 13.97
CA GLY A 112 -21.81 -15.23 13.02
C GLY A 112 -20.65 -14.76 12.14
N THR A 113 -20.39 -15.52 11.06
CA THR A 113 -19.24 -15.32 10.17
C THR A 113 -19.41 -14.22 9.14
N GLY A 114 -20.67 -13.83 8.86
CA GLY A 114 -20.98 -12.82 7.85
C GLY A 114 -22.46 -12.49 7.80
N VAL A 115 -22.82 -11.53 6.94
CA VAL A 115 -24.21 -11.05 6.79
C VAL A 115 -24.83 -11.46 5.45
N SER A 116 -24.06 -12.11 4.56
CA SER A 116 -24.49 -12.66 3.26
C SER A 116 -25.26 -11.66 2.37
N SER A 117 -24.91 -10.37 2.45
CA SER A 117 -25.59 -9.31 1.71
C SER A 117 -24.65 -8.13 1.45
N ALA A 118 -25.00 -7.32 0.45
CA ALA A 118 -24.37 -6.02 0.23
C ALA A 118 -24.79 -5.02 1.33
N PRO A 119 -23.91 -4.05 1.69
CA PRO A 119 -24.22 -3.05 2.73
C PRO A 119 -25.52 -2.29 2.46
N MET A 120 -25.80 -1.98 1.21
CA MET A 120 -26.95 -1.20 0.78
C MET A 120 -28.30 -1.93 0.98
N LEU A 121 -28.29 -3.25 1.05
CA LEU A 121 -29.49 -4.06 1.20
C LEU A 121 -29.70 -4.42 2.69
N SER A 122 -29.24 -5.59 3.10
CA SER A 122 -29.36 -6.09 4.47
C SER A 122 -28.01 -6.34 5.18
N GLY A 123 -26.89 -5.85 4.58
CA GLY A 123 -25.54 -6.11 5.07
C GLY A 123 -25.01 -5.11 6.10
N THR A 124 -25.76 -4.07 6.47
CA THR A 124 -25.29 -3.07 7.43
C THR A 124 -25.61 -3.48 8.86
N LEU A 125 -24.56 -3.70 9.67
CA LEU A 125 -24.68 -3.97 11.10
C LEU A 125 -24.66 -2.67 11.93
N ASP A 126 -25.11 -2.73 13.17
CA ASP A 126 -24.92 -1.66 14.16
C ASP A 126 -23.41 -1.36 14.39
N LEU A 127 -22.57 -2.40 14.35
CA LEU A 127 -21.11 -2.27 14.40
C LEU A 127 -20.55 -1.43 13.24
N THR A 128 -21.10 -1.60 12.02
CA THR A 128 -20.67 -0.82 10.85
C THR A 128 -20.91 0.67 11.10
N ARG A 129 -22.10 1.05 11.62
CA ARG A 129 -22.39 2.45 11.91
C ARG A 129 -21.55 3.02 13.05
N LYS A 130 -21.18 2.19 14.04
CA LYS A 130 -20.22 2.60 15.08
C LYS A 130 -18.84 2.86 14.51
N LEU A 131 -18.39 1.97 13.62
CA LEU A 131 -17.09 2.11 12.94
C LEU A 131 -17.05 3.36 12.08
N GLU A 132 -18.07 3.61 11.24
CA GLU A 132 -18.16 4.79 10.39
C GLU A 132 -18.04 6.09 11.21
N ARG A 133 -18.77 6.19 12.33
CA ARG A 133 -18.69 7.37 13.23
C ARG A 133 -17.29 7.54 13.83
N LYS A 134 -16.67 6.45 14.28
CA LYS A 134 -15.35 6.50 14.91
C LYS A 134 -14.26 6.89 13.90
N ILE A 135 -14.37 6.40 12.65
CA ILE A 135 -13.48 6.83 11.56
C ILE A 135 -13.67 8.31 11.25
N ALA A 136 -14.91 8.78 11.14
CA ALA A 136 -15.21 10.20 10.89
C ALA A 136 -14.60 11.09 12.00
N GLU A 137 -14.77 10.72 13.27
CA GLU A 137 -14.15 11.42 14.41
C GLU A 137 -12.63 11.45 14.29
N MET A 138 -11.97 10.30 14.05
CA MET A 138 -10.51 10.22 13.92
C MET A 138 -9.96 11.08 12.77
N LYS A 139 -10.72 11.18 11.67
CA LYS A 139 -10.30 11.94 10.47
C LYS A 139 -10.76 13.41 10.49
N GLY A 140 -11.48 13.85 11.52
CA GLY A 140 -12.02 15.21 11.57
C GLY A 140 -13.05 15.49 10.48
N CYS A 141 -13.83 14.47 10.08
CA CYS A 141 -14.86 14.52 9.06
C CYS A 141 -16.25 14.37 9.66
N GLU A 142 -17.29 14.68 8.88
CA GLU A 142 -18.68 14.62 9.37
C GLU A 142 -19.28 13.22 9.33
N ASP A 143 -18.87 12.38 8.36
CA ASP A 143 -19.35 11.01 8.19
C ASP A 143 -18.27 10.16 7.49
N ALA A 144 -18.47 8.84 7.49
CA ALA A 144 -17.63 7.90 6.76
C ALA A 144 -18.47 6.77 6.17
N ILE A 145 -17.89 6.10 5.16
CA ILE A 145 -18.45 4.90 4.52
C ILE A 145 -17.38 3.82 4.48
N VAL A 146 -17.74 2.57 4.84
CA VAL A 146 -16.84 1.43 4.93
C VAL A 146 -17.02 0.52 3.74
N PHE A 147 -15.90 0.15 3.10
CA PHE A 147 -15.80 -0.75 1.95
C PHE A 147 -15.15 -2.07 2.33
N SER A 148 -15.34 -3.11 1.50
CA SER A 148 -14.75 -4.43 1.70
C SER A 148 -13.23 -4.47 1.56
N THR A 149 -12.61 -3.52 0.85
CA THR A 149 -11.16 -3.35 0.73
C THR A 149 -10.79 -1.87 0.54
N GLY A 150 -9.53 -1.49 0.82
CA GLY A 150 -9.01 -0.17 0.45
C GLY A 150 -9.01 0.06 -1.06
N TYR A 151 -8.72 -0.98 -1.85
CA TYR A 151 -8.82 -0.91 -3.31
C TYR A 151 -10.24 -0.51 -3.75
N SER A 152 -11.25 -1.17 -3.20
CA SER A 152 -12.68 -0.86 -3.48
C SER A 152 -13.08 0.54 -3.03
N ALA A 153 -12.46 1.08 -1.96
CA ALA A 153 -12.71 2.42 -1.47
C ALA A 153 -12.21 3.48 -2.47
N ASN A 154 -10.97 3.37 -2.98
CA ASN A 154 -10.44 4.24 -4.03
C ASN A 154 -11.27 4.19 -5.31
N VAL A 155 -11.50 2.97 -5.82
CA VAL A 155 -12.29 2.76 -7.04
C VAL A 155 -13.70 3.33 -6.86
N GLY A 156 -14.35 3.08 -5.73
CA GLY A 156 -15.71 3.54 -5.44
C GLY A 156 -15.82 5.05 -5.29
N ALA A 157 -14.88 5.68 -4.57
CA ALA A 157 -14.86 7.13 -4.39
C ALA A 157 -14.67 7.84 -5.73
N ILE A 158 -13.64 7.48 -6.47
CA ILE A 158 -13.28 8.16 -7.73
C ILE A 158 -14.36 7.91 -8.79
N SER A 159 -14.69 6.65 -9.09
CA SER A 159 -15.70 6.34 -10.12
C SER A 159 -17.12 6.72 -9.71
N GLY A 160 -17.40 6.83 -8.42
CA GLY A 160 -18.67 7.31 -7.89
C GLY A 160 -18.87 8.81 -8.06
N LEU A 161 -17.83 9.62 -7.87
CA LEU A 161 -17.91 11.08 -7.90
C LEU A 161 -17.71 11.67 -9.30
N ILE A 162 -16.74 11.17 -10.04
CA ILE A 162 -16.33 11.74 -11.34
C ILE A 162 -17.32 11.38 -12.45
N ARG A 163 -17.67 12.39 -13.26
CA ARG A 163 -18.59 12.27 -14.39
C ARG A 163 -18.02 12.93 -15.64
N THR A 164 -18.74 12.77 -16.79
CA THR A 164 -18.38 13.45 -18.03
C THR A 164 -18.29 14.96 -17.81
N GLY A 165 -17.15 15.53 -18.15
CA GLY A 165 -16.86 16.95 -17.94
C GLY A 165 -16.05 17.26 -16.67
N ASP A 166 -15.77 16.26 -15.83
CA ASP A 166 -14.85 16.35 -14.70
C ASP A 166 -13.48 15.76 -15.06
N VAL A 167 -12.46 16.09 -14.25
CA VAL A 167 -11.10 15.58 -14.40
C VAL A 167 -10.50 15.20 -13.05
N VAL A 168 -9.71 14.11 -13.03
CA VAL A 168 -8.87 13.73 -11.89
C VAL A 168 -7.42 14.07 -12.19
N LEU A 169 -6.73 14.70 -11.24
CA LEU A 169 -5.29 14.93 -11.29
C LEU A 169 -4.62 14.01 -10.28
N ILE A 170 -3.69 13.17 -10.73
CA ILE A 170 -3.03 12.16 -9.91
C ILE A 170 -1.52 12.29 -9.98
N ASP A 171 -0.82 11.94 -8.89
CA ASP A 171 0.62 11.74 -8.92
C ASP A 171 0.94 10.49 -9.76
N ARG A 172 2.04 10.53 -10.52
CA ARG A 172 2.44 9.38 -11.36
C ARG A 172 2.79 8.12 -10.57
N LEU A 173 3.04 8.23 -9.27
CA LEU A 173 3.37 7.12 -8.36
C LEU A 173 2.20 6.72 -7.46
N ASP A 174 1.03 7.32 -7.65
CA ASP A 174 -0.17 6.93 -6.90
C ASP A 174 -0.51 5.44 -7.10
N HIS A 175 -1.16 4.88 -6.08
CA HIS A 175 -1.52 3.47 -6.04
C HIS A 175 -2.40 3.05 -7.22
N ALA A 176 -2.21 1.82 -7.71
CA ALA A 176 -2.94 1.26 -8.87
C ALA A 176 -4.47 1.40 -8.76
N SER A 177 -5.04 1.29 -7.56
CA SER A 177 -6.49 1.46 -7.35
C SER A 177 -7.01 2.87 -7.68
N ILE A 178 -6.17 3.90 -7.54
CA ILE A 178 -6.48 5.28 -7.93
C ILE A 178 -6.57 5.35 -9.46
N ILE A 179 -5.56 4.79 -10.14
CA ILE A 179 -5.52 4.72 -11.62
C ILE A 179 -6.74 3.96 -12.16
N ASP A 180 -7.07 2.83 -11.56
CA ASP A 180 -8.21 2.02 -11.99
C ASP A 180 -9.55 2.70 -11.68
N GLY A 181 -9.64 3.42 -10.57
CA GLY A 181 -10.77 4.30 -10.27
C GLY A 181 -10.97 5.37 -11.35
N CYS A 182 -9.88 6.00 -11.81
CA CYS A 182 -9.90 6.98 -12.89
C CYS A 182 -10.35 6.37 -14.23
N ARG A 183 -9.86 5.18 -14.56
CA ARG A 183 -10.26 4.46 -15.79
C ARG A 183 -11.74 4.10 -15.77
N LEU A 184 -12.26 3.59 -14.66
CA LEU A 184 -13.68 3.25 -14.48
C LEU A 184 -14.60 4.48 -14.46
N ALA A 185 -14.09 5.64 -14.08
CA ALA A 185 -14.82 6.92 -14.10
C ALA A 185 -15.01 7.50 -15.52
N GLY A 186 -14.51 6.84 -16.56
CA GLY A 186 -14.60 7.30 -17.96
C GLY A 186 -13.35 7.98 -18.49
N GLY A 187 -12.23 7.89 -17.77
CA GLY A 187 -10.91 8.12 -18.31
C GLY A 187 -10.42 9.57 -18.39
N ASN A 188 -11.15 10.56 -17.90
CA ASN A 188 -10.65 11.93 -17.83
C ASN A 188 -9.71 12.10 -16.63
N PHE A 189 -8.45 11.74 -16.78
CA PHE A 189 -7.46 12.02 -15.75
C PHE A 189 -6.15 12.55 -16.36
N ARG A 190 -5.38 13.26 -15.55
CA ARG A 190 -4.08 13.84 -15.88
C ARG A 190 -3.07 13.46 -14.82
N THR A 191 -1.90 13.06 -15.22
CA THR A 191 -0.80 12.78 -14.30
C THR A 191 0.11 14.00 -14.17
N PHE A 192 0.61 14.24 -12.98
CA PHE A 192 1.71 15.18 -12.76
C PHE A 192 2.94 14.41 -12.26
N LYS A 193 4.11 15.05 -12.38
CA LYS A 193 5.37 14.44 -11.94
C LYS A 193 5.35 14.25 -10.43
N HIS A 194 5.97 13.16 -9.98
CA HIS A 194 5.99 12.78 -8.57
C HIS A 194 6.41 13.95 -7.67
N ASN A 195 5.51 14.29 -6.76
CA ASN A 195 5.64 15.32 -5.73
C ASN A 195 6.10 16.71 -6.26
N ASP A 196 5.87 16.98 -7.56
CA ASP A 196 6.24 18.21 -8.26
C ASP A 196 5.06 19.18 -8.33
N MET A 197 5.01 20.12 -7.43
CA MET A 197 3.93 21.11 -7.31
C MET A 197 3.85 22.06 -8.52
N LYS A 198 4.98 22.31 -9.22
CA LYS A 198 4.97 23.09 -10.47
C LYS A 198 4.30 22.30 -11.60
N SER A 199 4.56 21.00 -11.65
CA SER A 199 3.89 20.10 -12.59
C SER A 199 2.38 20.02 -12.30
N LEU A 200 1.97 19.91 -11.03
CA LEU A 200 0.57 19.93 -10.62
C LEU A 200 -0.10 21.25 -11.03
N GLU A 201 0.50 22.40 -10.71
CA GLU A 201 -0.05 23.72 -11.05
C GLU A 201 -0.21 23.88 -12.57
N MET A 202 0.76 23.41 -13.36
CA MET A 202 0.67 23.43 -14.82
C MET A 202 -0.52 22.61 -15.33
N GLN A 203 -0.79 21.43 -14.74
CA GLN A 203 -1.94 20.61 -15.11
C GLN A 203 -3.26 21.29 -14.69
N LEU A 204 -3.34 21.88 -13.50
CA LEU A 204 -4.50 22.63 -13.02
C LEU A 204 -4.85 23.79 -13.95
N LYS A 205 -3.87 24.58 -14.40
CA LYS A 205 -4.04 25.67 -15.38
C LYS A 205 -4.63 25.15 -16.71
N LYS A 206 -4.14 24.02 -17.21
CA LYS A 206 -4.68 23.39 -18.45
C LYS A 206 -6.12 22.88 -18.29
N CYS A 207 -6.53 22.57 -17.07
CA CYS A 207 -7.87 22.05 -16.77
C CYS A 207 -8.88 23.16 -16.45
N GLU A 208 -8.46 24.43 -16.23
CA GLU A 208 -9.28 25.50 -15.68
C GLU A 208 -10.52 25.79 -16.52
N SER A 209 -10.38 25.88 -17.83
CA SER A 209 -11.47 26.12 -18.78
C SER A 209 -12.02 24.84 -19.46
N ALA A 210 -11.29 23.74 -19.37
CA ALA A 210 -11.61 22.51 -20.08
C ALA A 210 -12.57 21.60 -19.29
N PHE A 211 -12.60 21.72 -17.95
CA PHE A 211 -13.35 20.81 -17.08
C PHE A 211 -14.12 21.59 -16.01
N LYS A 212 -15.31 21.06 -15.66
CA LYS A 212 -16.19 21.64 -14.63
C LYS A 212 -15.71 21.29 -13.23
N GLY A 213 -15.66 20.01 -12.93
CA GLY A 213 -15.16 19.46 -11.67
C GLY A 213 -13.68 19.06 -11.76
N LYS A 214 -12.93 19.33 -10.71
CA LYS A 214 -11.52 18.93 -10.61
C LYS A 214 -11.29 18.25 -9.27
N LEU A 215 -10.74 17.02 -9.29
CA LEU A 215 -10.34 16.27 -8.10
C LEU A 215 -8.85 16.00 -8.19
N ILE A 216 -8.09 16.42 -7.19
CA ILE A 216 -6.70 15.99 -6.99
C ILE A 216 -6.74 14.78 -6.07
N VAL A 217 -6.13 13.68 -6.49
CA VAL A 217 -5.99 12.47 -5.66
C VAL A 217 -4.50 12.17 -5.50
N VAL A 218 -4.07 11.89 -4.27
CA VAL A 218 -2.66 11.56 -3.96
C VAL A 218 -2.57 10.54 -2.83
N ASP A 219 -1.57 9.67 -2.90
CA ASP A 219 -1.13 8.90 -1.74
C ASP A 219 -0.58 9.86 -0.68
N GLY A 220 -0.99 9.75 0.57
CA GLY A 220 -0.39 10.50 1.68
C GLY A 220 1.05 10.08 1.94
N VAL A 221 1.29 8.75 1.87
CA VAL A 221 2.61 8.10 1.91
C VAL A 221 2.74 7.20 0.71
N PHE A 222 3.74 7.44 -0.13
CA PHE A 222 3.98 6.62 -1.33
C PHE A 222 4.56 5.25 -0.95
N SER A 223 3.81 4.21 -1.27
CA SER A 223 4.02 2.86 -0.73
C SER A 223 5.35 2.20 -1.12
N MET A 224 5.93 2.57 -2.28
CA MET A 224 7.17 1.98 -2.80
C MET A 224 8.42 2.81 -2.49
N ASP A 225 8.24 4.03 -2.00
CA ASP A 225 9.32 4.97 -1.71
C ASP A 225 9.38 5.39 -0.23
N GLY A 226 8.23 5.40 0.47
CA GLY A 226 8.13 5.76 1.89
C GLY A 226 8.08 7.25 2.17
N ASN A 227 8.20 8.11 1.15
CA ASN A 227 8.13 9.57 1.31
C ASN A 227 6.69 10.07 1.40
N LEU A 228 6.52 11.24 2.01
CA LEU A 228 5.25 11.95 2.13
C LEU A 228 4.93 12.76 0.88
N THR A 229 3.63 12.93 0.62
CA THR A 229 3.15 13.94 -0.33
C THR A 229 3.27 15.35 0.27
N ASN A 230 3.50 16.37 -0.57
CA ASN A 230 3.46 17.77 -0.14
C ASN A 230 2.01 18.26 -0.03
N LEU A 231 1.27 17.66 0.93
CA LEU A 231 -0.16 17.92 1.12
C LEU A 231 -0.49 19.40 1.38
N PRO A 232 0.31 20.17 2.16
CA PRO A 232 0.03 21.60 2.38
C PRO A 232 0.00 22.41 1.08
N GLU A 233 0.94 22.22 0.18
CA GLU A 233 0.95 22.96 -1.09
C GLU A 233 -0.13 22.47 -2.06
N ILE A 234 -0.47 21.17 -2.03
CA ILE A 234 -1.59 20.60 -2.80
C ILE A 234 -2.91 21.26 -2.39
N VAL A 235 -3.20 21.35 -1.09
CA VAL A 235 -4.42 22.00 -0.57
C VAL A 235 -4.47 23.48 -0.97
N LYS A 236 -3.35 24.18 -0.91
CA LYS A 236 -3.26 25.59 -1.34
C LYS A 236 -3.51 25.75 -2.85
N LEU A 237 -2.93 24.89 -3.68
CA LEU A 237 -3.18 24.88 -5.12
C LEU A 237 -4.63 24.53 -5.43
N ALA A 238 -5.19 23.53 -4.75
CA ALA A 238 -6.60 23.16 -4.89
C ALA A 238 -7.54 24.34 -4.62
N GLY A 239 -7.32 25.08 -3.54
CA GLY A 239 -8.09 26.29 -3.22
C GLY A 239 -7.97 27.36 -4.30
N ARG A 240 -6.77 27.58 -4.86
CA ARG A 240 -6.53 28.58 -5.92
C ARG A 240 -7.26 28.25 -7.23
N TYR A 241 -7.31 26.96 -7.60
CA TYR A 241 -7.88 26.52 -8.87
C TYR A 241 -9.28 25.92 -8.76
N GLY A 242 -9.93 26.01 -7.60
CA GLY A 242 -11.26 25.48 -7.34
C GLY A 242 -11.32 23.95 -7.55
N ALA A 243 -10.31 23.25 -7.11
CA ALA A 243 -10.26 21.79 -7.12
C ALA A 243 -10.57 21.23 -5.73
N ARG A 244 -11.03 19.97 -5.67
CA ARG A 244 -11.18 19.19 -4.45
C ARG A 244 -9.96 18.28 -4.25
N VAL A 245 -9.70 17.89 -3.01
CA VAL A 245 -8.56 17.03 -2.65
C VAL A 245 -9.04 15.75 -1.99
N MET A 246 -8.55 14.63 -2.49
CA MET A 246 -8.66 13.32 -1.86
C MET A 246 -7.25 12.83 -1.51
N VAL A 247 -7.06 12.39 -0.26
CA VAL A 247 -5.80 11.77 0.19
C VAL A 247 -6.02 10.30 0.52
N ASP A 248 -5.14 9.43 0.03
CA ASP A 248 -5.07 8.01 0.42
C ASP A 248 -4.14 7.86 1.64
N GLU A 249 -4.73 7.62 2.79
CA GLU A 249 -4.06 7.45 4.08
C GLU A 249 -3.75 5.99 4.41
N ALA A 250 -3.65 5.13 3.41
CA ALA A 250 -3.44 3.69 3.63
C ALA A 250 -2.18 3.40 4.45
N HIS A 251 -1.12 4.17 4.29
CA HIS A 251 0.13 4.05 5.06
C HIS A 251 0.28 5.11 6.16
N GLY A 252 -0.59 6.13 6.17
CA GLY A 252 -0.57 7.21 7.17
C GLY A 252 -1.40 6.90 8.41
N THR A 253 -2.59 6.29 8.23
CA THR A 253 -3.52 5.97 9.34
C THR A 253 -2.84 5.11 10.41
N GLY A 254 -2.89 5.56 11.68
CA GLY A 254 -2.26 4.92 12.82
C GLY A 254 -0.76 5.21 12.97
N VAL A 255 -0.08 5.67 11.92
CA VAL A 255 1.38 5.85 11.86
C VAL A 255 1.78 7.31 12.04
N LEU A 256 1.11 8.22 11.35
CA LEU A 256 1.45 9.65 11.28
C LEU A 256 0.48 10.51 12.08
N GLY A 257 1.00 11.68 12.49
CA GLY A 257 0.26 12.64 13.30
C GLY A 257 0.28 12.32 14.79
N GLU A 258 -0.02 13.32 15.61
CA GLU A 258 -0.03 13.20 17.05
C GLU A 258 -1.05 12.16 17.54
N HIS A 259 -2.21 12.12 16.87
CA HIS A 259 -3.32 11.24 17.21
C HIS A 259 -3.39 9.96 16.34
N GLY A 260 -2.45 9.79 15.39
CA GLY A 260 -2.47 8.70 14.41
C GLY A 260 -3.50 8.91 13.28
N GLY A 261 -3.92 10.14 13.06
CA GLY A 261 -4.90 10.51 12.04
C GLY A 261 -4.37 10.46 10.60
N GLY A 262 -3.05 10.27 10.39
CA GLY A 262 -2.42 10.20 9.09
C GLY A 262 -1.73 11.50 8.68
N THR A 263 -1.52 11.71 7.38
CA THR A 263 -0.86 12.90 6.85
C THR A 263 -1.67 14.18 7.09
N THR A 264 -3.00 14.08 7.12
CA THR A 264 -3.87 15.21 7.47
C THR A 264 -3.66 15.68 8.92
N ASP A 265 -3.45 14.75 9.86
CA ASP A 265 -3.11 15.04 11.25
C ASP A 265 -1.65 15.55 11.36
N HIS A 266 -0.73 14.93 10.63
CA HIS A 266 0.69 15.30 10.62
C HIS A 266 0.95 16.75 10.16
N PHE A 267 0.16 17.25 9.20
CA PHE A 267 0.31 18.59 8.65
C PHE A 267 -0.72 19.60 9.18
N ASP A 268 -1.48 19.28 10.22
CA ASP A 268 -2.56 20.12 10.76
C ASP A 268 -3.60 20.54 9.69
N LEU A 269 -3.93 19.62 8.80
CA LEU A 269 -4.87 19.82 7.69
C LEU A 269 -6.20 19.07 7.86
N GLN A 270 -6.53 18.63 9.06
CA GLN A 270 -7.82 18.02 9.36
C GLN A 270 -8.96 19.00 9.03
N GLY A 271 -9.97 18.50 8.32
CA GLY A 271 -11.07 19.34 7.80
C GLY A 271 -10.71 20.28 6.63
N LYS A 272 -9.48 20.23 6.10
CA LYS A 272 -9.03 20.97 4.91
C LYS A 272 -8.92 20.11 3.65
N VAL A 273 -8.94 18.79 3.81
CA VAL A 273 -8.98 17.79 2.73
C VAL A 273 -10.42 17.33 2.58
N ASP A 274 -10.91 17.29 1.34
CA ASP A 274 -12.35 17.03 1.08
C ASP A 274 -12.72 15.55 1.26
N LEU A 275 -11.83 14.63 0.89
CA LEU A 275 -12.02 13.19 1.08
C LEU A 275 -10.75 12.58 1.68
N VAL A 276 -10.92 11.81 2.74
CA VAL A 276 -9.86 11.02 3.36
C VAL A 276 -10.18 9.55 3.19
N MET A 277 -9.42 8.88 2.34
CA MET A 277 -9.50 7.43 2.15
C MET A 277 -8.49 6.73 3.05
N GLY A 278 -8.77 5.51 3.48
CA GLY A 278 -7.82 4.64 4.17
C GLY A 278 -8.16 3.17 4.06
N THR A 279 -7.25 2.33 4.51
CA THR A 279 -7.42 0.87 4.53
C THR A 279 -7.29 0.32 5.94
N PHE A 280 -7.93 -0.84 6.18
CA PHE A 280 -7.76 -1.59 7.42
C PHE A 280 -6.63 -2.63 7.33
N SER A 281 -6.07 -2.85 6.14
CA SER A 281 -5.13 -3.95 5.87
C SER A 281 -3.67 -3.68 6.26
N LYS A 282 -3.40 -2.59 6.96
CA LYS A 282 -2.06 -2.20 7.39
C LYS A 282 -2.01 -1.98 8.91
N ALA A 283 -1.86 -0.74 9.39
CA ALA A 283 -1.80 -0.47 10.83
C ALA A 283 -2.99 -1.03 11.63
N LEU A 284 -4.18 -1.09 11.03
CA LEU A 284 -5.39 -1.69 11.65
C LEU A 284 -5.47 -3.22 11.50
N ALA A 285 -4.48 -3.84 10.85
CA ALA A 285 -4.22 -5.29 10.79
C ALA A 285 -5.44 -6.18 10.46
N SER A 286 -6.34 -5.69 9.59
CA SER A 286 -7.58 -6.38 9.23
C SER A 286 -7.81 -6.29 7.71
N THR A 287 -9.05 -6.41 7.23
CA THR A 287 -9.41 -6.26 5.82
C THR A 287 -10.52 -5.23 5.68
N GLY A 288 -10.44 -4.41 4.63
CA GLY A 288 -11.43 -3.39 4.35
C GLY A 288 -10.80 -2.04 4.08
N GLY A 289 -11.65 -1.04 3.90
CA GLY A 289 -11.25 0.34 3.70
C GLY A 289 -12.40 1.30 4.01
N PHE A 290 -12.12 2.58 3.93
CA PHE A 290 -13.10 3.60 4.19
C PHE A 290 -12.87 4.85 3.35
N VAL A 291 -13.90 5.68 3.24
CA VAL A 291 -13.80 7.07 2.80
C VAL A 291 -14.53 7.93 3.82
N ALA A 292 -13.86 8.95 4.37
CA ALA A 292 -14.43 9.94 5.26
C ALA A 292 -14.52 11.29 4.55
N SER A 293 -15.64 12.01 4.75
CA SER A 293 -15.91 13.28 4.09
C SER A 293 -17.10 14.01 4.78
N THR A 294 -17.72 14.97 4.09
CA THR A 294 -19.00 15.55 4.51
C THR A 294 -20.13 14.53 4.41
N LYS A 295 -21.23 14.77 5.12
CA LYS A 295 -22.41 13.88 5.09
C LYS A 295 -23.00 13.74 3.69
N GLU A 296 -23.02 14.83 2.93
CA GLU A 296 -23.58 14.85 1.57
C GLU A 296 -22.75 13.96 0.64
N VAL A 297 -21.42 14.08 0.69
CA VAL A 297 -20.49 13.27 -0.13
C VAL A 297 -20.60 11.79 0.25
N VAL A 298 -20.55 11.47 1.54
CA VAL A 298 -20.69 10.09 2.02
C VAL A 298 -22.04 9.51 1.63
N ASN A 299 -23.13 10.27 1.81
CA ASN A 299 -24.46 9.84 1.37
C ASN A 299 -24.51 9.59 -0.15
N TYR A 300 -23.93 10.48 -0.95
CA TYR A 300 -23.84 10.29 -2.39
C TYR A 300 -23.10 9.01 -2.76
N LEU A 301 -21.94 8.75 -2.13
CA LEU A 301 -21.14 7.55 -2.36
C LEU A 301 -21.87 6.25 -2.00
N ARG A 302 -22.75 6.25 -0.99
CA ARG A 302 -23.57 5.07 -0.65
C ARG A 302 -24.43 4.61 -1.82
N TYR A 303 -24.85 5.51 -2.70
CA TYR A 303 -25.70 5.18 -3.86
C TYR A 303 -24.91 5.03 -5.17
N TYR A 304 -23.81 5.77 -5.33
CA TYR A 304 -23.09 5.86 -6.60
C TYR A 304 -21.76 5.11 -6.65
N ALA A 305 -21.18 4.73 -5.50
CA ALA A 305 -20.00 3.88 -5.45
C ALA A 305 -20.38 2.41 -5.72
N ARG A 306 -20.19 1.96 -6.97
CA ARG A 306 -20.59 0.60 -7.39
C ARG A 306 -19.83 -0.48 -6.60
N SER A 307 -18.57 -0.26 -6.25
CA SER A 307 -17.76 -1.17 -5.42
C SER A 307 -18.28 -1.31 -3.98
N TYR A 308 -19.13 -0.39 -3.52
CA TYR A 308 -19.86 -0.51 -2.26
C TYR A 308 -21.21 -1.24 -2.45
N SER A 309 -21.99 -0.78 -3.43
CA SER A 309 -23.38 -1.26 -3.62
C SER A 309 -23.45 -2.70 -4.11
N PHE A 310 -22.44 -3.17 -4.86
CA PHE A 310 -22.40 -4.48 -5.50
C PHE A 310 -21.33 -5.42 -4.94
N SER A 311 -20.82 -5.14 -3.71
CA SER A 311 -19.92 -6.02 -2.98
C SER A 311 -20.55 -6.50 -1.69
N ALA A 312 -20.08 -7.65 -1.18
CA ALA A 312 -20.48 -8.12 0.15
C ALA A 312 -19.98 -7.15 1.23
N ALA A 313 -20.78 -7.01 2.29
CA ALA A 313 -20.39 -6.24 3.46
C ALA A 313 -19.20 -6.89 4.19
N PRO A 314 -18.30 -6.11 4.80
CA PRO A 314 -17.25 -6.64 5.68
C PRO A 314 -17.84 -7.50 6.80
N THR A 315 -17.12 -8.55 7.20
CA THR A 315 -17.60 -9.49 8.21
C THR A 315 -17.63 -8.85 9.60
N PRO A 316 -18.48 -9.33 10.51
CA PRO A 316 -18.59 -8.80 11.89
C PRO A 316 -17.26 -8.80 12.65
N ALA A 317 -16.46 -9.85 12.48
CA ALA A 317 -15.16 -9.99 13.13
C ALA A 317 -14.18 -8.90 12.68
N ILE A 318 -14.14 -8.62 11.36
CA ILE A 318 -13.33 -7.54 10.77
C ILE A 318 -13.75 -6.19 11.35
N ILE A 319 -15.04 -5.87 11.33
CA ILE A 319 -15.55 -4.58 11.84
C ILE A 319 -15.21 -4.39 13.31
N ALA A 320 -15.39 -5.44 14.13
CA ALA A 320 -15.13 -5.39 15.55
C ALA A 320 -13.62 -5.26 15.87
N SER A 321 -12.76 -5.98 15.16
CA SER A 321 -11.30 -5.85 15.33
C SER A 321 -10.81 -4.44 14.97
N VAL A 322 -11.32 -3.86 13.90
CA VAL A 322 -10.97 -2.48 13.50
C VAL A 322 -11.47 -1.45 14.52
N LEU A 323 -12.69 -1.60 15.04
CA LEU A 323 -13.22 -0.76 16.11
C LEU A 323 -12.29 -0.77 17.35
N ALA A 324 -11.89 -1.95 17.78
CA ALA A 324 -10.94 -2.10 18.90
C ALA A 324 -9.56 -1.56 18.55
N GLY A 325 -9.10 -1.74 17.32
CA GLY A 325 -7.83 -1.19 16.84
C GLY A 325 -7.80 0.33 16.87
N LEU A 326 -8.90 1.00 16.52
CA LEU A 326 -9.01 2.47 16.64
C LEU A 326 -8.95 2.93 18.10
N ASP A 327 -9.52 2.14 19.03
CA ASP A 327 -9.38 2.41 20.47
C ASP A 327 -7.93 2.28 20.92
N VAL A 328 -7.25 1.20 20.53
CA VAL A 328 -5.84 0.98 20.84
C VAL A 328 -4.96 2.13 20.31
N ILE A 329 -5.15 2.59 19.05
CA ILE A 329 -4.40 3.72 18.50
C ILE A 329 -4.54 4.99 19.36
N LYS A 330 -5.73 5.23 19.91
CA LYS A 330 -6.04 6.37 20.78
C LYS A 330 -5.50 6.21 22.19
N GLU A 331 -5.68 5.02 22.78
CA GLU A 331 -5.41 4.74 24.19
C GLU A 331 -3.95 4.36 24.46
N GLU A 332 -3.25 3.82 23.45
CA GLU A 332 -1.87 3.31 23.57
C GLU A 332 -0.89 4.03 22.59
N PRO A 333 -0.72 5.37 22.72
CA PRO A 333 0.16 6.15 21.82
C PRO A 333 1.63 5.72 21.89
N GLU A 334 2.03 4.96 22.93
CA GLU A 334 3.37 4.37 23.06
C GLU A 334 3.68 3.39 21.94
N LEU A 335 2.70 2.70 21.36
CA LEU A 335 2.93 1.82 20.20
C LEU A 335 3.47 2.63 19.01
N ARG A 336 2.89 3.82 18.77
CA ARG A 336 3.36 4.71 17.71
C ARG A 336 4.74 5.28 18.01
N ARG A 337 5.00 5.68 19.28
CA ARG A 337 6.35 6.13 19.70
C ARG A 337 7.39 5.05 19.46
N LYS A 338 7.11 3.81 19.91
CA LYS A 338 8.02 2.68 19.73
C LYS A 338 8.24 2.35 18.23
N LEU A 339 7.20 2.47 17.40
CA LEU A 339 7.36 2.33 15.96
C LEU A 339 8.38 3.34 15.42
N TRP A 340 8.24 4.62 15.76
CA TRP A 340 9.13 5.67 15.30
C TRP A 340 10.56 5.53 15.86
N ASP A 341 10.74 5.07 17.08
CA ASP A 341 12.05 4.75 17.65
C ASP A 341 12.75 3.64 16.84
N ASN A 342 12.00 2.61 16.42
CA ASN A 342 12.51 1.54 15.58
C ASN A 342 12.84 2.05 14.15
N VAL A 343 12.00 2.92 13.59
CA VAL A 343 12.22 3.53 12.27
C VAL A 343 13.53 4.34 12.26
N HIS A 344 13.71 5.24 13.22
CA HIS A 344 14.94 6.05 13.32
C HIS A 344 16.17 5.17 13.51
N TYR A 345 16.08 4.19 14.41
CA TYR A 345 17.21 3.31 14.69
C TYR A 345 17.63 2.50 13.45
N MET A 346 16.70 1.89 12.74
CA MET A 346 16.99 1.13 11.53
C MET A 346 17.58 2.03 10.44
N HIS A 347 16.95 3.19 10.21
CA HIS A 347 17.36 4.15 9.18
C HIS A 347 18.80 4.64 9.42
N ASP A 348 19.12 5.11 10.64
CA ASP A 348 20.40 5.68 10.95
C ASP A 348 21.54 4.65 10.87
N ASN A 349 21.28 3.42 11.30
CA ASN A 349 22.26 2.33 11.22
C ASN A 349 22.48 1.85 9.78
N LEU A 350 21.45 1.75 8.95
CA LEU A 350 21.62 1.44 7.53
C LEU A 350 22.47 2.50 6.82
N LYS A 351 22.25 3.79 7.09
CA LYS A 351 23.08 4.88 6.58
C LYS A 351 24.53 4.81 7.09
N ALA A 352 24.71 4.52 8.37
CA ALA A 352 26.03 4.36 8.98
C ALA A 352 26.81 3.17 8.38
N LEU A 353 26.12 2.13 7.92
CA LEU A 353 26.71 1.01 7.18
C LEU A 353 27.11 1.38 5.75
N GLY A 354 26.65 2.51 5.21
CA GLY A 354 26.96 2.98 3.87
C GLY A 354 25.88 2.73 2.81
N PHE A 355 24.70 2.27 3.19
CA PHE A 355 23.59 2.08 2.26
C PHE A 355 22.99 3.42 1.81
N ASP A 356 22.56 3.47 0.53
CA ASP A 356 21.72 4.55 0.01
C ASP A 356 20.26 4.32 0.45
N VAL A 357 19.90 4.93 1.58
CA VAL A 357 18.57 4.80 2.19
C VAL A 357 17.69 5.96 1.75
N TYR A 358 16.50 5.63 1.27
CA TYR A 358 15.48 6.62 0.90
C TYR A 358 14.18 6.35 1.71
N PRO A 359 13.46 7.39 2.16
CA PRO A 359 13.81 8.82 2.15
C PRO A 359 15.11 9.13 2.90
N SER A 360 15.78 10.24 2.58
CA SER A 360 17.06 10.61 3.20
C SER A 360 16.96 10.93 4.69
N GLN A 361 15.75 11.23 5.16
CA GLN A 361 15.31 11.27 6.55
C GLN A 361 14.06 10.43 6.68
N PRO A 362 13.78 9.81 7.83
CA PRO A 362 12.55 9.05 8.03
C PRO A 362 11.30 9.92 7.87
N GLU A 363 10.42 9.55 6.95
CA GLU A 363 9.14 10.24 6.71
C GLU A 363 7.94 9.34 7.04
N SER A 364 8.14 8.02 7.05
CA SER A 364 7.11 7.03 7.39
C SER A 364 7.74 5.76 7.98
N ALA A 365 6.93 4.76 8.24
CA ALA A 365 7.41 3.44 8.69
C ALA A 365 7.98 2.57 7.54
N ILE A 366 8.13 3.15 6.36
CA ILE A 366 8.68 2.51 5.16
C ILE A 366 10.02 3.16 4.84
N MET A 367 11.01 2.34 4.53
CA MET A 367 12.27 2.80 3.96
C MET A 367 12.77 1.82 2.90
N ILE A 368 13.59 2.29 1.98
CA ILE A 368 14.14 1.49 0.91
C ILE A 368 15.66 1.58 0.85
N ILE A 369 16.26 0.53 0.32
CA ILE A 369 17.66 0.50 -0.11
C ILE A 369 17.67 0.21 -1.60
N THR A 370 18.20 1.14 -2.41
CA THR A 370 18.29 0.97 -3.86
C THR A 370 19.44 0.03 -4.20
N ILE A 371 19.15 -1.02 -4.97
CA ILE A 371 20.14 -1.99 -5.49
C ILE A 371 20.40 -1.74 -6.99
N GLY A 372 19.38 -1.27 -7.71
CA GLY A 372 19.42 -0.97 -9.14
C GLY A 372 19.15 -2.19 -10.01
N ASP A 373 20.10 -3.09 -10.13
CA ASP A 373 20.00 -4.29 -10.97
C ASP A 373 19.06 -5.35 -10.36
N GLU A 374 18.15 -5.88 -11.16
CA GLU A 374 17.12 -6.83 -10.71
C GLU A 374 17.69 -8.21 -10.40
N VAL A 375 18.62 -8.70 -11.23
CA VAL A 375 19.23 -10.03 -11.01
C VAL A 375 20.09 -10.00 -9.74
N LYS A 376 20.82 -8.90 -9.53
CA LYS A 376 21.56 -8.67 -8.29
C LYS A 376 20.63 -8.64 -7.08
N LEU A 377 19.50 -7.91 -7.15
CA LEU A 377 18.49 -7.87 -6.10
C LEU A 377 17.97 -9.27 -5.76
N ARG A 378 17.63 -10.08 -6.78
CA ARG A 378 17.12 -11.45 -6.57
C ARG A 378 18.14 -12.34 -5.84
N LYS A 379 19.41 -12.28 -6.24
CA LYS A 379 20.51 -13.04 -5.59
C LYS A 379 20.72 -12.59 -4.15
N MET A 380 20.76 -11.27 -3.91
CA MET A 380 20.86 -10.72 -2.55
C MET A 380 19.66 -11.12 -1.70
N SER A 381 18.45 -11.03 -2.24
CA SER A 381 17.21 -11.39 -1.55
C SER A 381 17.21 -12.86 -1.12
N LYS A 382 17.74 -13.75 -1.96
CA LYS A 382 17.91 -15.16 -1.60
C LYS A 382 18.79 -15.30 -0.35
N GLU A 383 19.97 -14.67 -0.34
CA GLU A 383 20.90 -14.79 0.79
C GLU A 383 20.38 -14.14 2.08
N VAL A 384 19.75 -12.98 1.96
CA VAL A 384 19.08 -12.31 3.09
C VAL A 384 18.00 -13.21 3.68
N HIS A 385 17.25 -13.88 2.82
CA HIS A 385 16.19 -14.78 3.22
C HIS A 385 16.74 -16.07 3.86
N GLU A 386 17.78 -16.68 3.27
CA GLU A 386 18.48 -17.83 3.84
C GLU A 386 19.10 -17.51 5.21
N ALA A 387 19.49 -16.25 5.44
CA ALA A 387 19.94 -15.77 6.74
C ALA A 387 18.83 -15.48 7.77
N GLY A 388 17.56 -15.74 7.44
CA GLY A 388 16.44 -15.60 8.38
C GLY A 388 15.72 -14.26 8.36
N ILE A 389 15.93 -13.41 7.37
CA ILE A 389 15.25 -12.11 7.26
C ILE A 389 14.23 -12.13 6.12
N TYR A 390 12.96 -11.87 6.44
CA TYR A 390 11.90 -11.71 5.45
C TYR A 390 11.69 -10.23 5.14
N VAL A 391 12.24 -9.80 4.01
CA VAL A 391 12.14 -8.42 3.50
C VAL A 391 11.61 -8.44 2.07
N ASN A 392 10.91 -7.41 1.63
CA ASN A 392 10.35 -7.34 0.28
C ASN A 392 11.40 -6.90 -0.75
N PRO A 393 11.83 -7.77 -1.68
CA PRO A 393 12.47 -7.31 -2.90
C PRO A 393 11.41 -6.70 -3.83
N VAL A 394 11.68 -5.52 -4.34
CA VAL A 394 10.77 -4.81 -5.26
C VAL A 394 11.46 -4.63 -6.61
N PRO A 395 11.20 -5.53 -7.59
CA PRO A 395 11.74 -5.45 -8.93
C PRO A 395 10.84 -4.62 -9.86
N PHE A 396 11.30 -4.41 -11.09
CA PHE A 396 10.45 -3.97 -12.19
C PHE A 396 9.32 -5.02 -12.45
N PRO A 397 8.07 -4.65 -12.78
CA PRO A 397 7.59 -3.30 -13.10
C PRO A 397 7.02 -2.49 -11.93
N ALA A 398 7.11 -3.01 -10.70
CA ALA A 398 6.60 -2.28 -9.51
C ALA A 398 7.37 -0.97 -9.26
N VAL A 399 8.62 -0.92 -9.73
CA VAL A 399 9.48 0.27 -9.74
C VAL A 399 10.13 0.43 -11.12
N PRO A 400 10.65 1.61 -11.50
CA PRO A 400 11.34 1.79 -12.78
C PRO A 400 12.53 0.84 -12.96
N LYS A 401 12.88 0.53 -14.22
CA LYS A 401 14.10 -0.22 -14.53
C LYS A 401 15.32 0.44 -13.89
N ASN A 402 16.26 -0.36 -13.39
CA ASN A 402 17.45 0.06 -12.65
C ASN A 402 17.17 0.78 -11.31
N MET A 403 15.94 0.64 -10.78
CA MET A 403 15.54 1.14 -9.46
C MET A 403 15.05 0.02 -8.55
N SER A 404 15.41 -1.22 -8.88
CA SER A 404 15.10 -2.40 -8.05
C SER A 404 15.68 -2.22 -6.64
N ARG A 405 14.94 -2.58 -5.60
CA ARG A 405 15.23 -2.20 -4.22
C ARG A 405 14.75 -3.22 -3.19
N PHE A 406 15.31 -3.17 -2.00
CA PHE A 406 14.66 -3.72 -0.82
C PHE A 406 13.75 -2.67 -0.19
N ARG A 407 12.55 -3.10 0.22
CA ARG A 407 11.58 -2.27 0.92
C ARG A 407 11.35 -2.85 2.32
N PHE A 408 11.69 -2.07 3.33
CA PHE A 408 11.45 -2.38 4.73
C PHE A 408 10.15 -1.76 5.20
N SER A 409 9.43 -2.49 6.04
CA SER A 409 8.29 -2.01 6.81
C SER A 409 8.56 -2.29 8.28
N LEU A 410 8.72 -1.24 9.08
CA LEU A 410 8.97 -1.39 10.50
C LEU A 410 7.67 -1.56 11.28
N MET A 411 7.74 -2.31 12.37
CA MET A 411 6.62 -2.52 13.30
C MET A 411 7.01 -2.09 14.72
N SER A 412 6.02 -1.67 15.50
CA SER A 412 6.22 -1.36 16.93
C SER A 412 6.66 -2.57 17.74
N THR A 413 6.38 -3.78 17.24
CA THR A 413 6.71 -5.06 17.88
C THR A 413 8.14 -5.50 17.63
N HIS A 414 8.87 -4.92 16.65
CA HIS A 414 10.29 -5.23 16.48
C HIS A 414 11.08 -4.91 17.74
N THR A 415 11.91 -5.85 18.14
CA THR A 415 12.87 -5.64 19.22
C THR A 415 14.16 -5.02 18.68
N ARG A 416 15.01 -4.57 19.56
CA ARG A 416 16.33 -4.04 19.16
C ARG A 416 17.18 -5.15 18.55
N GLU A 417 17.08 -6.35 19.10
CA GLU A 417 17.76 -7.56 18.64
C GLU A 417 17.33 -7.92 17.21
N ASP A 418 16.03 -7.85 16.88
CA ASP A 418 15.54 -8.11 15.52
C ASP A 418 16.16 -7.15 14.49
N ILE A 419 16.28 -5.88 14.88
CA ILE A 419 16.85 -4.85 14.01
C ILE A 419 18.36 -5.07 13.87
N ASP A 420 19.08 -5.37 14.96
CA ASP A 420 20.53 -5.61 14.94
C ASP A 420 20.88 -6.86 14.11
N GLU A 421 20.15 -7.97 14.28
CA GLU A 421 20.30 -9.18 13.44
C GLU A 421 20.08 -8.84 11.95
N THR A 422 19.06 -8.04 11.65
CA THR A 422 18.78 -7.60 10.26
C THR A 422 19.93 -6.76 9.71
N LEU A 423 20.45 -5.81 10.48
CA LEU A 423 21.56 -4.94 10.08
C LEU A 423 22.83 -5.75 9.81
N ASP A 424 23.15 -6.74 10.64
CA ASP A 424 24.32 -7.61 10.46
C ASP A 424 24.23 -8.44 9.18
N VAL A 425 23.06 -9.00 8.88
CA VAL A 425 22.81 -9.71 7.61
C VAL A 425 22.97 -8.76 6.42
N PHE A 426 22.37 -7.57 6.46
CA PHE A 426 22.50 -6.60 5.38
C PHE A 426 23.92 -6.10 5.20
N LYS A 427 24.68 -5.91 6.28
CA LYS A 427 26.11 -5.56 6.24
C LYS A 427 26.92 -6.65 5.52
N MET A 428 26.71 -7.92 5.87
CA MET A 428 27.38 -9.06 5.24
C MET A 428 27.06 -9.15 3.73
N VAL A 429 25.76 -9.16 3.39
CA VAL A 429 25.31 -9.29 2.02
C VAL A 429 25.66 -8.03 1.20
N GLY A 430 25.51 -6.83 1.77
CA GLY A 430 25.85 -5.57 1.11
C GLY A 430 27.30 -5.50 0.69
N LYS A 431 28.24 -5.90 1.57
CA LYS A 431 29.68 -6.02 1.26
C LYS A 431 29.95 -7.07 0.19
N LYS A 432 29.36 -8.25 0.31
CA LYS A 432 29.54 -9.35 -0.66
C LYS A 432 29.19 -8.94 -2.09
N TYR A 433 28.12 -8.16 -2.25
CA TYR A 433 27.63 -7.71 -3.55
C TYR A 433 28.10 -6.30 -3.95
N GLY A 434 29.01 -5.68 -3.19
CA GLY A 434 29.55 -4.36 -3.48
C GLY A 434 28.46 -3.29 -3.56
N VAL A 435 27.55 -3.28 -2.58
CA VAL A 435 26.54 -2.22 -2.38
C VAL A 435 27.04 -1.20 -1.37
N ILE A 436 27.84 -1.65 -0.42
CA ILE A 436 28.54 -0.86 0.60
C ILE A 436 30.02 -1.26 0.69
#